data_c6704a4769b3bca9f5e58a5bf049620b
#
_entry.id   c6704a4769b3bca9f5e58a5bf049620b
#
_cell.length_a   1.000
_cell.length_b   1.000
_cell.length_c   1.000
_cell.angle_alpha   90.00
_cell.angle_beta   90.00
_cell.angle_gamma   90.00
#
_symmetry.space_group_name_H-M   'P 1'
#
loop_
_entity.id
_entity.type
_entity.pdbx_description
1 polymer ?
#
loop_
_entity_poly.entity_id
_entity_poly.type
_entity_poly.pdbx_seq_one_letter_code
_entity_poly.pdbx_strand_id
1 'polypeptide(L)'
;MLEPIIISLGSNIGNRIGFIYKALALIEDHPITIRELSNVYETPSWGFESTHFYNACAILKTSLKPNVLLKILLDVEDKLGRKRNSERGYQDRIIDLDLLFYKNEIIYSKDLKIPHPKLHLRNFILKPLLDIAPKFKHPVLRKTITELNYHQLDKIKIVQANIDLSLPPIFKSFPFISIEGNIGVGKTTLAKMISKKYNIKFYSEDYNSNPHLENFYKDPSMHALSTETFFLNNRFENDKIFWKQNNDKVVADFCFFKCLVFAKQNLKNNDYETFKKDFDYKMDKIKIPSLVILLTKNFRDLEQQIKKRDRSFEREIKLTYLKKLEKGYHLIIKNFDFP
;
A
#
# COMPACT_ATOMS: atom_id res chain seq x y z
N MET A 1 24.54 18.75 -4.04
CA MET A 1 23.96 17.43 -4.39
C MET A 1 23.71 16.68 -3.10
N LEU A 2 22.51 16.14 -2.87
CA LEU A 2 22.25 15.34 -1.67
C LEU A 2 23.10 14.07 -1.72
N GLU A 3 23.88 13.85 -0.69
CA GLU A 3 24.71 12.66 -0.53
C GLU A 3 23.79 11.48 -0.13
N PRO A 4 23.59 10.49 -1.01
CA PRO A 4 22.59 9.46 -0.77
C PRO A 4 23.07 8.41 0.24
N ILE A 5 22.15 7.87 1.03
CA ILE A 5 22.30 6.61 1.76
C ILE A 5 21.65 5.54 0.91
N ILE A 6 22.40 4.54 0.47
CA ILE A 6 21.90 3.55 -0.50
C ILE A 6 22.07 2.14 0.05
N ILE A 7 21.01 1.36 -0.04
CA ILE A 7 21.02 -0.08 0.26
C ILE A 7 20.70 -0.91 -0.99
N SER A 8 21.18 -2.16 -1.02
CA SER A 8 20.69 -3.19 -1.94
C SER A 8 19.75 -4.14 -1.22
N LEU A 9 18.83 -4.72 -1.98
CA LEU A 9 17.88 -5.74 -1.55
C LEU A 9 17.96 -6.92 -2.53
N GLY A 10 18.15 -8.13 -2.00
CA GLY A 10 18.23 -9.37 -2.81
C GLY A 10 17.42 -10.49 -2.18
N SER A 11 16.72 -11.30 -2.98
CA SER A 11 15.97 -12.47 -2.52
C SER A 11 15.92 -13.54 -3.61
N ASN A 12 16.17 -14.83 -3.25
CA ASN A 12 16.08 -15.94 -4.19
C ASN A 12 15.28 -17.16 -3.69
N ILE A 13 14.70 -17.11 -2.48
CA ILE A 13 13.91 -18.20 -1.91
C ILE A 13 12.45 -17.79 -1.74
N GLY A 14 11.53 -18.71 -2.05
CA GLY A 14 10.11 -18.59 -1.77
C GLY A 14 9.45 -17.40 -2.49
N ASN A 15 8.62 -16.65 -1.78
CA ASN A 15 7.99 -15.44 -2.35
C ASN A 15 8.99 -14.28 -2.34
N ARG A 16 9.98 -14.33 -3.27
CA ARG A 16 11.09 -13.38 -3.41
C ARG A 16 10.63 -11.92 -3.35
N ILE A 17 9.63 -11.57 -4.14
CA ILE A 17 9.12 -10.19 -4.18
C ILE A 17 8.37 -9.81 -2.90
N GLY A 18 7.63 -10.75 -2.32
CA GLY A 18 6.95 -10.55 -1.04
C GLY A 18 7.92 -10.27 0.10
N PHE A 19 9.08 -10.90 0.11
CA PHE A 19 10.13 -10.63 1.10
C PHE A 19 10.77 -9.25 0.91
N ILE A 20 10.99 -8.81 -0.34
CA ILE A 20 11.47 -7.44 -0.62
C ILE A 20 10.47 -6.40 -0.10
N TYR A 21 9.17 -6.55 -0.37
CA TYR A 21 8.14 -5.64 0.15
C TYR A 21 8.08 -5.63 1.68
N LYS A 22 8.14 -6.80 2.33
CA LYS A 22 8.16 -6.90 3.79
C LYS A 22 9.39 -6.22 4.39
N ALA A 23 10.56 -6.40 3.77
CA ALA A 23 11.78 -5.72 4.20
C ALA A 23 11.65 -4.20 4.12
N LEU A 24 11.16 -3.67 3.00
CA LEU A 24 10.91 -2.24 2.83
C LEU A 24 9.93 -1.69 3.88
N ALA A 25 8.85 -2.41 4.17
CA ALA A 25 7.89 -2.02 5.19
C ALA A 25 8.52 -2.00 6.60
N LEU A 26 9.25 -3.06 6.97
CA LEU A 26 9.93 -3.14 8.28
C LEU A 26 11.03 -2.07 8.44
N ILE A 27 11.72 -1.68 7.36
CA ILE A 27 12.67 -0.57 7.40
C ILE A 27 11.95 0.75 7.71
N GLU A 28 10.77 1.00 7.12
CA GLU A 28 9.99 2.22 7.36
C GLU A 28 9.29 2.25 8.73
N ASP A 29 9.24 1.15 9.48
CA ASP A 29 8.80 1.14 10.90
C ASP A 29 9.81 1.85 11.83
N HIS A 30 11.02 2.12 11.34
CA HIS A 30 12.06 2.90 12.00
C HIS A 30 12.07 4.35 11.48
N PRO A 31 12.85 5.29 12.10
CA PRO A 31 12.97 6.68 11.61
C PRO A 31 13.77 6.75 10.30
N ILE A 32 13.32 5.99 9.31
CA ILE A 32 13.89 5.87 7.97
C ILE A 32 12.78 6.10 6.96
N THR A 33 13.04 6.89 5.93
CA THR A 33 12.12 7.09 4.81
C THR A 33 12.76 6.57 3.53
N ILE A 34 12.07 5.73 2.80
CA ILE A 34 12.48 5.32 1.44
C ILE A 34 12.16 6.47 0.50
N ARG A 35 13.17 7.01 -0.18
CA ARG A 35 13.05 8.17 -1.08
C ARG A 35 12.86 7.77 -2.52
N GLU A 36 13.57 6.74 -2.94
CA GLU A 36 13.59 6.28 -4.32
C GLU A 36 13.87 4.78 -4.34
N LEU A 37 13.27 4.08 -5.28
CA LEU A 37 13.43 2.65 -5.50
C LEU A 37 13.81 2.42 -6.96
N SER A 38 14.75 1.54 -7.20
CA SER A 38 15.09 1.07 -8.54
C SER A 38 14.01 0.14 -9.10
N ASN A 39 14.08 -0.15 -10.39
CA ASN A 39 13.42 -1.32 -10.94
C ASN A 39 13.96 -2.60 -10.26
N VAL A 40 13.18 -3.68 -10.36
CA VAL A 40 13.59 -5.02 -9.94
C VAL A 40 14.26 -5.72 -11.10
N TYR A 41 15.39 -6.35 -10.84
CA TYR A 41 16.14 -7.12 -11.84
C TYR A 41 16.23 -8.59 -11.42
N GLU A 42 15.93 -9.49 -12.35
CA GLU A 42 16.15 -10.90 -12.17
C GLU A 42 17.54 -11.29 -12.70
N THR A 43 18.32 -11.94 -11.84
CA THR A 43 19.70 -12.35 -12.14
C THR A 43 19.96 -13.77 -11.70
N PRO A 44 20.81 -14.53 -12.38
CA PRO A 44 21.34 -15.78 -11.84
C PRO A 44 22.05 -15.56 -10.50
N SER A 45 22.22 -16.62 -9.73
CA SER A 45 23.05 -16.61 -8.53
C SER A 45 24.50 -16.28 -8.87
N TRP A 46 25.17 -15.53 -8.01
CA TRP A 46 26.57 -15.11 -8.23
C TRP A 46 27.53 -15.93 -7.36
N GLY A 47 28.41 -16.70 -8.00
CA GLY A 47 29.43 -17.50 -7.32
C GLY A 47 28.97 -18.85 -6.78
N PHE A 48 27.75 -19.29 -7.09
CA PHE A 48 27.20 -20.61 -6.79
C PHE A 48 25.99 -20.92 -7.68
N GLU A 49 25.61 -22.18 -7.82
CA GLU A 49 24.43 -22.60 -8.58
C GLU A 49 23.19 -22.60 -7.68
N SER A 50 22.20 -21.81 -8.03
CA SER A 50 20.91 -21.75 -7.34
C SER A 50 19.84 -21.04 -8.16
N THR A 51 18.67 -20.86 -7.57
CA THR A 51 17.55 -20.10 -8.15
C THR A 51 17.92 -18.64 -8.37
N HIS A 52 17.31 -18.02 -9.38
CA HIS A 52 17.52 -16.61 -9.71
C HIS A 52 17.12 -15.68 -8.58
N PHE A 53 17.89 -14.63 -8.38
CA PHE A 53 17.59 -13.55 -7.45
C PHE A 53 16.70 -12.48 -8.08
N TYR A 54 15.83 -11.88 -7.29
CA TYR A 54 15.35 -10.53 -7.52
C TYR A 54 16.22 -9.56 -6.74
N ASN A 55 16.77 -8.56 -7.45
CA ASN A 55 17.64 -7.55 -6.90
C ASN A 55 17.07 -6.14 -7.17
N ALA A 56 17.18 -5.27 -6.19
CA ALA A 56 16.81 -3.86 -6.28
C ALA A 56 17.72 -3.01 -5.40
N CYS A 57 17.69 -1.68 -5.58
CA CYS A 57 18.32 -0.72 -4.70
C CYS A 57 17.32 0.32 -4.21
N ALA A 58 17.60 0.89 -3.04
CA ALA A 58 16.79 1.95 -2.45
C ALA A 58 17.66 3.09 -1.96
N ILE A 59 17.22 4.35 -2.18
CA ILE A 59 17.75 5.54 -1.53
C ILE A 59 16.95 5.79 -0.26
N LEU A 60 17.66 5.91 0.85
CA LEU A 60 17.09 6.17 2.17
C LEU A 60 17.35 7.60 2.63
N LYS A 61 16.45 8.13 3.43
CA LYS A 61 16.63 9.34 4.23
C LYS A 61 16.49 8.99 5.71
N THR A 62 17.56 9.21 6.47
CA THR A 62 17.58 9.02 7.93
C THR A 62 18.64 9.89 8.57
N SER A 63 18.50 10.16 9.88
CA SER A 63 19.52 10.77 10.73
C SER A 63 20.31 9.74 11.56
N LEU A 64 19.99 8.46 11.43
CA LEU A 64 20.65 7.38 12.17
C LEU A 64 22.12 7.26 11.72
N LYS A 65 23.01 6.95 12.66
CA LYS A 65 24.43 6.66 12.34
C LYS A 65 24.56 5.35 11.53
N PRO A 66 25.63 5.19 10.72
CA PRO A 66 25.83 4.01 9.86
C PRO A 66 25.71 2.66 10.59
N ASN A 67 26.33 2.54 11.77
CA ASN A 67 26.28 1.31 12.58
C ASN A 67 24.87 0.99 13.10
N VAL A 68 24.07 2.01 13.43
CA VAL A 68 22.69 1.83 13.87
C VAL A 68 21.81 1.38 12.69
N LEU A 69 22.02 2.00 11.52
CA LEU A 69 21.32 1.59 10.30
C LEU A 69 21.66 0.14 9.93
N LEU A 70 22.95 -0.23 9.95
CA LEU A 70 23.37 -1.62 9.70
C LEU A 70 22.65 -2.58 10.65
N LYS A 71 22.61 -2.28 11.96
CA LYS A 71 21.92 -3.12 12.93
C LYS A 71 20.43 -3.31 12.59
N ILE A 72 19.74 -2.24 12.19
CA ILE A 72 18.35 -2.31 11.77
C ILE A 72 18.18 -3.23 10.54
N LEU A 73 19.06 -3.10 9.53
CA LEU A 73 19.00 -3.96 8.36
C LEU A 73 19.18 -5.44 8.73
N LEU A 74 20.13 -5.75 9.62
CA LEU A 74 20.36 -7.10 10.14
C LEU A 74 19.16 -7.63 10.93
N ASP A 75 18.56 -6.81 11.80
CA ASP A 75 17.36 -7.17 12.58
C ASP A 75 16.15 -7.43 11.65
N VAL A 76 16.03 -6.70 10.55
CA VAL A 76 14.98 -6.94 9.53
C VAL A 76 15.18 -8.28 8.82
N GLU A 77 16.42 -8.61 8.46
CA GLU A 77 16.74 -9.92 7.87
C GLU A 77 16.37 -11.06 8.82
N ASP A 78 16.74 -10.96 10.09
CA ASP A 78 16.45 -11.97 11.12
C ASP A 78 14.93 -12.10 11.35
N LYS A 79 14.18 -11.01 11.44
CA LYS A 79 12.71 -11.01 11.54
C LYS A 79 12.04 -11.71 10.37
N LEU A 80 12.61 -11.62 9.17
CA LEU A 80 12.09 -12.29 7.98
C LEU A 80 12.53 -13.75 7.86
N GLY A 81 13.31 -14.26 8.83
CA GLY A 81 13.69 -15.66 8.93
C GLY A 81 15.02 -16.02 8.24
N ARG A 82 15.89 -15.04 7.96
CA ARG A 82 17.24 -15.30 7.46
C ARG A 82 18.05 -16.01 8.54
N LYS A 83 18.43 -17.27 8.28
CA LYS A 83 19.37 -18.01 9.13
C LYS A 83 20.79 -17.77 8.63
N ARG A 84 21.68 -17.32 9.49
CA ARG A 84 23.11 -17.19 9.22
C ARG A 84 23.82 -18.46 9.70
N ASN A 85 24.17 -19.35 8.76
CA ASN A 85 24.98 -20.51 9.07
C ASN A 85 26.46 -20.11 9.12
N SER A 86 27.22 -20.80 9.97
CA SER A 86 28.66 -20.60 10.13
C SER A 86 29.49 -21.14 8.95
N GLU A 87 28.85 -21.80 7.98
CA GLU A 87 29.51 -22.32 6.78
C GLU A 87 29.98 -21.18 5.86
N ARG A 88 31.23 -21.27 5.40
CA ARG A 88 31.81 -20.29 4.48
C ARG A 88 31.25 -20.52 3.07
N GLY A 89 30.60 -19.48 2.49
CA GLY A 89 30.18 -19.50 1.09
C GLY A 89 28.92 -18.65 0.84
N TYR A 90 28.58 -18.51 -0.45
CA TYR A 90 27.32 -17.91 -0.87
C TYR A 90 26.21 -18.96 -0.73
N GLN A 91 25.07 -18.57 -0.17
CA GLN A 91 23.92 -19.44 0.08
C GLN A 91 22.64 -18.75 -0.37
N ASP A 92 21.60 -19.55 -0.53
CA ASP A 92 20.25 -19.07 -0.77
C ASP A 92 19.74 -18.20 0.38
N ARG A 93 19.01 -17.13 0.04
CA ARG A 93 18.58 -16.11 1.01
C ARG A 93 17.14 -15.71 0.79
N ILE A 94 16.37 -15.76 1.87
CA ILE A 94 15.02 -15.20 1.91
C ILE A 94 15.08 -13.70 1.59
N ILE A 95 16.04 -13.00 2.22
CA ILE A 95 16.33 -11.58 2.00
C ILE A 95 17.79 -11.29 2.33
N ASP A 96 18.41 -10.42 1.57
CA ASP A 96 19.75 -9.88 1.77
C ASP A 96 19.70 -8.36 1.68
N LEU A 97 20.17 -7.67 2.72
CA LEU A 97 20.14 -6.21 2.83
C LEU A 97 21.55 -5.69 3.07
N ASP A 98 22.20 -5.15 2.04
CA ASP A 98 23.53 -4.58 2.16
C ASP A 98 23.50 -3.06 2.18
N LEU A 99 24.20 -2.42 3.11
CA LEU A 99 24.45 -0.98 3.11
C LEU A 99 25.59 -0.67 2.12
N LEU A 100 25.24 -0.10 0.96
CA LEU A 100 26.19 0.14 -0.13
C LEU A 100 26.98 1.43 0.05
N PHE A 101 26.24 2.52 0.34
CA PHE A 101 26.80 3.86 0.55
C PHE A 101 26.09 4.54 1.71
N TYR A 102 26.85 5.29 2.48
CA TYR A 102 26.34 6.19 3.49
C TYR A 102 26.91 7.58 3.23
N LYS A 103 26.16 8.39 2.46
CA LYS A 103 26.69 9.68 1.96
C LYS A 103 28.02 9.48 1.22
N ASN A 104 28.99 10.35 1.44
CA ASN A 104 30.38 10.23 0.93
C ASN A 104 31.34 9.62 1.96
N GLU A 105 30.81 9.00 3.03
CA GLU A 105 31.65 8.45 4.09
C GLU A 105 32.46 7.24 3.61
N ILE A 106 33.66 7.11 4.14
CA ILE A 106 34.53 5.94 3.95
C ILE A 106 34.76 5.36 5.34
N ILE A 107 34.24 4.15 5.57
CA ILE A 107 34.31 3.47 6.87
C ILE A 107 35.00 2.11 6.68
N TYR A 108 35.99 1.85 7.47
CA TYR A 108 36.69 0.57 7.55
C TYR A 108 36.73 0.13 9.00
N SER A 109 35.74 -0.63 9.44
CA SER A 109 35.72 -1.27 10.75
C SER A 109 35.59 -2.79 10.60
N LYS A 110 35.65 -3.51 11.74
CA LYS A 110 35.46 -4.97 11.77
C LYS A 110 34.12 -5.36 11.20
N ASP A 111 33.08 -4.63 11.54
CA ASP A 111 31.68 -5.00 11.27
C ASP A 111 31.05 -4.23 10.11
N LEU A 112 31.65 -3.09 9.69
CA LEU A 112 31.09 -2.22 8.65
C LEU A 112 32.19 -1.68 7.72
N LYS A 113 31.99 -1.91 6.42
CA LYS A 113 32.82 -1.34 5.36
C LYS A 113 31.95 -0.55 4.38
N ILE A 114 32.21 0.74 4.24
CA ILE A 114 31.52 1.68 3.34
C ILE A 114 32.55 2.44 2.52
N PRO A 115 32.40 2.52 1.21
CA PRO A 115 31.47 1.82 0.34
C PRO A 115 31.58 0.30 0.44
N HIS A 116 30.49 -0.43 0.17
CA HIS A 116 30.51 -1.90 0.21
C HIS A 116 31.61 -2.46 -0.71
N PRO A 117 32.53 -3.29 -0.20
CA PRO A 117 33.80 -3.59 -0.88
C PRO A 117 33.69 -4.17 -2.29
N LYS A 118 32.64 -4.95 -2.55
CA LYS A 118 32.47 -5.70 -3.82
C LYS A 118 31.42 -5.11 -4.74
N LEU A 119 30.81 -3.94 -4.42
CA LEU A 119 29.70 -3.41 -5.21
C LEU A 119 30.06 -3.19 -6.68
N HIS A 120 31.27 -2.66 -6.94
CA HIS A 120 31.77 -2.36 -8.28
C HIS A 120 32.10 -3.59 -9.15
N LEU A 121 32.11 -4.79 -8.55
CA LEU A 121 32.32 -6.06 -9.24
C LEU A 121 31.02 -6.82 -9.52
N ARG A 122 29.87 -6.26 -9.09
CA ARG A 122 28.57 -6.95 -9.07
C ARG A 122 27.57 -6.24 -9.97
N ASN A 123 27.34 -6.80 -11.13
CA ASN A 123 26.41 -6.20 -12.10
C ASN A 123 24.97 -6.16 -11.57
N PHE A 124 24.57 -7.14 -10.76
CA PHE A 124 23.26 -7.18 -10.10
C PHE A 124 23.04 -6.06 -9.06
N ILE A 125 24.11 -5.38 -8.64
CA ILE A 125 24.07 -4.14 -7.82
C ILE A 125 24.15 -2.90 -8.72
N LEU A 126 25.07 -2.87 -9.69
CA LEU A 126 25.29 -1.71 -10.54
C LEU A 126 24.09 -1.39 -11.41
N LYS A 127 23.38 -2.41 -11.94
CA LYS A 127 22.18 -2.20 -12.76
C LYS A 127 21.07 -1.45 -12.00
N PRO A 128 20.61 -1.90 -10.82
CA PRO A 128 19.66 -1.13 -10.02
C PRO A 128 20.15 0.25 -9.61
N LEU A 129 21.46 0.40 -9.32
CA LEU A 129 22.05 1.71 -8.99
C LEU A 129 21.98 2.72 -10.12
N LEU A 130 22.04 2.27 -11.39
CA LEU A 130 21.88 3.16 -12.54
C LEU A 130 20.51 3.83 -12.59
N ASP A 131 19.47 3.16 -12.09
CA ASP A 131 18.12 3.74 -12.11
C ASP A 131 18.01 4.95 -11.16
N ILE A 132 18.67 4.88 -9.99
CA ILE A 132 18.44 5.82 -8.89
C ILE A 132 19.63 6.76 -8.59
N ALA A 133 20.86 6.39 -9.00
CA ALA A 133 22.06 7.16 -8.69
C ALA A 133 23.13 7.15 -9.80
N PRO A 134 22.79 7.31 -11.10
CA PRO A 134 23.73 7.13 -12.21
C PRO A 134 24.95 8.06 -12.12
N LYS A 135 24.76 9.29 -11.63
CA LYS A 135 25.78 10.34 -11.53
C LYS A 135 26.53 10.36 -10.18
N PHE A 136 26.12 9.51 -9.22
CA PHE A 136 26.80 9.45 -7.93
C PHE A 136 28.20 8.89 -8.11
N LYS A 137 29.22 9.58 -7.52
CA LYS A 137 30.62 9.18 -7.59
C LYS A 137 30.99 8.29 -6.40
N HIS A 138 31.52 7.13 -6.70
CA HIS A 138 32.08 6.22 -5.68
C HIS A 138 33.21 6.92 -4.88
N PRO A 139 33.07 7.08 -3.57
CA PRO A 139 34.02 7.89 -2.78
C PRO A 139 35.51 7.48 -2.91
N VAL A 140 35.77 6.18 -3.05
CA VAL A 140 37.13 5.63 -3.18
C VAL A 140 37.58 5.58 -4.64
N LEU A 141 36.77 5.01 -5.54
CA LEU A 141 37.15 4.79 -6.95
C LEU A 141 37.07 6.06 -7.81
N ARG A 142 36.43 7.12 -7.31
CA ARG A 142 36.23 8.40 -8.00
C ARG A 142 35.53 8.34 -9.35
N LYS A 143 34.92 7.21 -9.68
CA LYS A 143 34.11 6.97 -10.88
C LYS A 143 32.63 7.07 -10.55
N THR A 144 31.83 7.54 -11.48
CA THR A 144 30.34 7.50 -11.38
C THR A 144 29.83 6.07 -11.48
N ILE A 145 28.60 5.83 -11.02
CA ILE A 145 27.95 4.52 -11.19
C ILE A 145 27.86 4.16 -12.67
N THR A 146 27.57 5.14 -13.55
CA THR A 146 27.58 4.93 -15.00
C THR A 146 28.93 4.44 -15.52
N GLU A 147 30.04 5.08 -15.11
CA GLU A 147 31.39 4.68 -15.50
C GLU A 147 31.77 3.31 -14.94
N LEU A 148 31.38 3.00 -13.70
CA LEU A 148 31.61 1.67 -13.09
C LEU A 148 30.87 0.59 -13.87
N ASN A 149 29.63 0.83 -14.25
CA ASN A 149 28.84 -0.14 -15.02
C ASN A 149 29.39 -0.33 -16.44
N TYR A 150 29.89 0.72 -17.09
CA TYR A 150 30.48 0.62 -18.42
C TYR A 150 31.72 -0.29 -18.44
N HIS A 151 32.52 -0.25 -17.38
CA HIS A 151 33.73 -1.04 -17.23
C HIS A 151 33.49 -2.41 -16.57
N GLN A 152 32.25 -2.81 -16.39
CA GLN A 152 31.91 -4.06 -15.75
C GLN A 152 32.26 -5.28 -16.62
N LEU A 153 33.02 -6.20 -16.04
CA LEU A 153 33.46 -7.43 -16.70
C LEU A 153 32.48 -8.60 -16.52
N ASP A 154 31.54 -8.44 -15.58
CA ASP A 154 30.52 -9.45 -15.32
C ASP A 154 29.47 -9.43 -16.45
N LYS A 155 29.43 -10.51 -17.24
CA LYS A 155 28.54 -10.70 -18.39
C LYS A 155 27.24 -11.44 -18.02
N ILE A 156 26.92 -11.54 -16.74
CA ILE A 156 25.70 -12.20 -16.29
C ILE A 156 24.48 -11.54 -16.96
N LYS A 157 23.61 -12.37 -17.54
CA LYS A 157 22.36 -11.89 -18.14
C LYS A 157 21.44 -11.35 -17.05
N ILE A 158 21.12 -10.07 -17.14
CA ILE A 158 20.22 -9.37 -16.24
C ILE A 158 18.95 -9.04 -16.99
N VAL A 159 17.81 -9.39 -16.42
CA VAL A 159 16.48 -9.11 -17.00
C VAL A 159 15.73 -8.19 -16.05
N GLN A 160 15.27 -7.05 -16.54
CA GLN A 160 14.37 -6.20 -15.78
C GLN A 160 13.03 -6.91 -15.62
N ALA A 161 12.61 -7.15 -14.37
CA ALA A 161 11.32 -7.73 -14.08
C ALA A 161 10.23 -6.64 -14.18
N ASN A 162 9.06 -7.01 -14.68
CA ASN A 162 7.92 -6.09 -14.70
C ASN A 162 7.27 -6.01 -13.30
N ILE A 163 8.01 -5.43 -12.35
CA ILE A 163 7.65 -5.33 -10.93
C ILE A 163 7.85 -3.89 -10.50
N ASP A 164 6.78 -3.25 -10.05
CA ASP A 164 6.80 -1.90 -9.49
C ASP A 164 6.83 -2.00 -7.96
N LEU A 165 7.97 -1.65 -7.35
CA LEU A 165 8.15 -1.66 -5.89
C LEU A 165 7.47 -0.49 -5.19
N SER A 166 7.08 0.57 -5.91
CA SER A 166 6.37 1.70 -5.32
C SER A 166 4.96 1.33 -4.85
N LEU A 167 4.40 0.25 -5.42
CA LEU A 167 3.07 -0.26 -5.10
C LEU A 167 3.13 -1.63 -4.44
N PRO A 168 2.54 -1.81 -3.24
CA PRO A 168 2.40 -3.13 -2.63
C PRO A 168 1.70 -4.13 -3.56
N PRO A 169 2.02 -5.44 -3.45
CA PRO A 169 1.42 -6.50 -4.28
C PRO A 169 -0.10 -6.49 -4.30
N ILE A 170 -0.72 -6.07 -3.20
CA ILE A 170 -2.18 -5.95 -3.06
C ILE A 170 -2.80 -5.11 -4.18
N PHE A 171 -2.15 -4.02 -4.63
CA PHE A 171 -2.68 -3.19 -5.72
C PHE A 171 -2.49 -3.78 -7.12
N LYS A 172 -1.66 -4.82 -7.26
CA LYS A 172 -1.57 -5.60 -8.51
C LYS A 172 -2.72 -6.59 -8.63
N SER A 173 -2.98 -7.30 -7.53
CA SER A 173 -4.05 -8.29 -7.45
C SER A 173 -5.44 -7.64 -7.38
N PHE A 174 -5.52 -6.46 -6.74
CA PHE A 174 -6.77 -5.76 -6.48
C PHE A 174 -6.69 -4.30 -6.95
N PRO A 175 -6.92 -4.04 -8.25
CA PRO A 175 -6.80 -2.69 -8.81
C PRO A 175 -7.86 -1.70 -8.30
N PHE A 176 -9.02 -2.18 -7.84
CA PHE A 176 -10.03 -1.35 -7.20
C PHE A 176 -10.31 -1.85 -5.77
N ILE A 177 -9.82 -1.11 -4.78
CA ILE A 177 -10.00 -1.40 -3.35
C ILE A 177 -11.01 -0.44 -2.75
N SER A 178 -12.02 -0.96 -2.09
CA SER A 178 -12.95 -0.16 -1.30
C SER A 178 -12.72 -0.37 0.19
N ILE A 179 -12.77 0.73 0.95
CA ILE A 179 -12.70 0.72 2.41
C ILE A 179 -14.10 0.99 2.94
N GLU A 180 -14.65 0.00 3.62
CA GLU A 180 -16.00 0.04 4.17
C GLU A 180 -16.00 -0.05 5.69
N GLY A 181 -17.15 0.20 6.29
CA GLY A 181 -17.39 0.12 7.73
C GLY A 181 -18.28 1.24 8.24
N ASN A 182 -18.50 1.24 9.54
CA ASN A 182 -19.45 2.09 10.22
C ASN A 182 -19.17 3.60 10.08
N ILE A 183 -20.15 4.42 10.41
CA ILE A 183 -20.00 5.88 10.50
C ILE A 183 -18.92 6.20 11.54
N GLY A 184 -17.99 7.10 11.20
CA GLY A 184 -16.92 7.51 12.12
C GLY A 184 -15.73 6.55 12.26
N VAL A 185 -15.70 5.37 11.57
CA VAL A 185 -14.62 4.39 11.73
C VAL A 185 -13.26 4.83 11.17
N GLY A 186 -13.23 5.81 10.24
CA GLY A 186 -12.00 6.36 9.67
C GLY A 186 -11.74 6.00 8.20
N LYS A 187 -12.74 5.49 7.47
CA LYS A 187 -12.63 5.10 6.04
C LYS A 187 -11.93 6.14 5.17
N THR A 188 -12.46 7.35 5.14
CA THR A 188 -11.94 8.45 4.31
C THR A 188 -10.49 8.81 4.67
N THR A 189 -10.17 8.79 5.96
CA THR A 189 -8.80 9.06 6.44
C THR A 189 -7.84 8.01 5.92
N LEU A 190 -8.16 6.72 6.07
CA LEU A 190 -7.32 5.63 5.59
C LEU A 190 -7.21 5.64 4.06
N ALA A 191 -8.32 5.82 3.34
CA ALA A 191 -8.30 5.88 1.87
C ALA A 191 -7.42 7.02 1.35
N LYS A 192 -7.51 8.22 1.95
CA LYS A 192 -6.63 9.36 1.61
C LYS A 192 -5.16 9.08 1.93
N MET A 193 -4.86 8.44 3.05
CA MET A 193 -3.48 8.07 3.40
C MET A 193 -2.90 7.08 2.38
N ILE A 194 -3.66 6.06 2.00
CA ILE A 194 -3.27 5.08 0.98
C ILE A 194 -3.05 5.77 -0.37
N SER A 195 -4.03 6.57 -0.82
CA SER A 195 -3.94 7.34 -2.06
C SER A 195 -2.68 8.20 -2.11
N LYS A 196 -2.40 8.96 -1.04
CA LYS A 196 -1.22 9.82 -0.94
C LYS A 196 0.09 9.01 -0.89
N LYS A 197 0.14 7.95 -0.08
CA LYS A 197 1.37 7.14 0.10
C LYS A 197 1.78 6.44 -1.20
N TYR A 198 0.82 5.92 -1.95
CA TYR A 198 1.08 5.09 -3.13
C TYR A 198 0.74 5.77 -4.46
N ASN A 199 0.41 7.06 -4.43
CA ASN A 199 0.05 7.87 -5.60
C ASN A 199 -1.02 7.19 -6.49
N ILE A 200 -2.07 6.65 -5.87
CA ILE A 200 -3.20 6.03 -6.56
C ILE A 200 -4.44 6.90 -6.43
N LYS A 201 -5.36 6.78 -7.40
CA LYS A 201 -6.59 7.58 -7.42
C LYS A 201 -7.44 7.32 -6.17
N PHE A 202 -7.97 8.39 -5.58
CA PHE A 202 -8.95 8.35 -4.51
C PHE A 202 -10.34 8.62 -5.07
N TYR A 203 -11.27 7.68 -4.82
CA TYR A 203 -12.68 7.84 -5.14
C TYR A 203 -13.46 8.09 -3.84
N SER A 204 -13.94 9.30 -3.67
CA SER A 204 -14.62 9.76 -2.46
C SER A 204 -16.13 9.71 -2.61
N GLU A 205 -16.81 9.31 -1.54
CA GLU A 205 -18.27 9.44 -1.44
C GLU A 205 -18.68 10.93 -1.37
N ASP A 206 -19.63 11.31 -2.23
CA ASP A 206 -20.28 12.62 -2.18
C ASP A 206 -21.55 12.57 -1.32
N TYR A 207 -21.38 12.62 0.00
CA TYR A 207 -22.51 12.61 0.95
C TYR A 207 -23.14 13.99 1.14
N ASN A 208 -22.38 15.08 0.84
CA ASN A 208 -22.84 16.46 1.08
C ASN A 208 -23.90 16.91 0.08
N SER A 209 -23.96 16.32 -1.09
CA SER A 209 -24.93 16.68 -2.12
C SER A 209 -26.36 16.22 -1.82
N ASN A 210 -26.56 15.37 -0.79
CA ASN A 210 -27.88 14.86 -0.46
C ASN A 210 -28.72 15.90 0.31
N PRO A 211 -29.73 16.50 -0.31
CA PRO A 211 -30.54 17.54 0.31
C PRO A 211 -31.47 17.03 1.43
N HIS A 212 -31.65 15.71 1.51
CA HIS A 212 -32.54 15.09 2.49
C HIS A 212 -31.81 14.63 3.76
N LEU A 213 -30.47 14.63 3.76
CA LEU A 213 -29.67 14.00 4.81
C LEU A 213 -29.89 14.62 6.19
N GLU A 214 -29.94 15.95 6.29
CA GLU A 214 -30.16 16.61 7.57
C GLU A 214 -31.56 16.35 8.14
N ASN A 215 -32.58 16.35 7.27
CA ASN A 215 -33.95 16.06 7.66
C ASN A 215 -34.12 14.59 8.06
N PHE A 216 -33.41 13.68 7.40
CA PHE A 216 -33.39 12.26 7.77
C PHE A 216 -32.93 12.05 9.21
N TYR A 217 -31.88 12.71 9.66
CA TYR A 217 -31.41 12.54 11.03
C TYR A 217 -32.39 13.13 12.07
N LYS A 218 -33.20 14.14 11.70
CA LYS A 218 -34.24 14.71 12.56
C LYS A 218 -35.48 13.83 12.60
N ASP A 219 -35.96 13.35 11.45
CA ASP A 219 -37.11 12.45 11.32
C ASP A 219 -36.83 11.34 10.28
N PRO A 220 -36.20 10.23 10.72
CA PRO A 220 -35.91 9.11 9.83
C PRO A 220 -37.16 8.48 9.21
N SER A 221 -38.31 8.51 9.91
CA SER A 221 -39.54 7.85 9.45
C SER A 221 -40.12 8.51 8.19
N MET A 222 -39.95 9.82 8.08
CA MET A 222 -40.48 10.62 6.97
C MET A 222 -39.50 10.74 5.80
N HIS A 223 -38.21 10.79 6.10
CA HIS A 223 -37.18 11.13 5.10
C HIS A 223 -36.31 9.96 4.64
N ALA A 224 -36.48 8.76 5.20
CA ALA A 224 -35.60 7.63 4.85
C ALA A 224 -35.65 7.27 3.35
N LEU A 225 -36.83 7.15 2.75
CA LEU A 225 -36.94 6.75 1.35
C LEU A 225 -36.30 7.76 0.40
N SER A 226 -36.58 9.06 0.57
CA SER A 226 -35.99 10.11 -0.25
C SER A 226 -34.46 10.18 -0.11
N THR A 227 -33.96 10.00 1.11
CA THR A 227 -32.53 10.01 1.41
C THR A 227 -31.80 8.83 0.77
N GLU A 228 -32.32 7.60 0.94
CA GLU A 228 -31.69 6.40 0.39
C GLU A 228 -31.79 6.36 -1.14
N THR A 229 -32.92 6.76 -1.71
CA THR A 229 -33.11 6.83 -3.17
C THR A 229 -32.15 7.86 -3.79
N PHE A 230 -31.96 9.01 -3.13
CA PHE A 230 -30.98 9.99 -3.60
C PHE A 230 -29.56 9.42 -3.58
N PHE A 231 -29.14 8.77 -2.49
CA PHE A 231 -27.81 8.18 -2.42
C PHE A 231 -27.62 7.07 -3.47
N LEU A 232 -28.62 6.24 -3.73
CA LEU A 232 -28.54 5.22 -4.75
C LEU A 232 -28.29 5.82 -6.14
N ASN A 233 -29.07 6.83 -6.51
CA ASN A 233 -28.96 7.50 -7.80
C ASN A 233 -27.66 8.29 -7.93
N ASN A 234 -27.30 9.07 -6.92
CA ASN A 234 -26.09 9.89 -6.91
C ASN A 234 -24.84 9.02 -7.04
N ARG A 235 -24.73 7.93 -6.26
CA ARG A 235 -23.58 7.01 -6.36
C ARG A 235 -23.53 6.34 -7.73
N PHE A 236 -24.66 5.95 -8.30
CA PHE A 236 -24.72 5.35 -9.63
C PHE A 236 -24.25 6.29 -10.74
N GLU A 237 -24.69 7.53 -10.75
CA GLU A 237 -24.27 8.51 -11.76
C GLU A 237 -22.80 8.93 -11.56
N ASN A 238 -22.36 9.12 -10.31
CA ASN A 238 -20.97 9.44 -10.01
C ASN A 238 -20.02 8.29 -10.39
N ASP A 239 -20.43 7.03 -10.21
CA ASP A 239 -19.65 5.85 -10.63
C ASP A 239 -19.41 5.86 -12.13
N LYS A 240 -20.44 6.07 -12.95
CA LYS A 240 -20.31 6.17 -14.40
C LYS A 240 -19.36 7.29 -14.84
N ILE A 241 -19.45 8.46 -14.20
CA ILE A 241 -18.58 9.60 -14.52
C ILE A 241 -17.14 9.29 -14.13
N PHE A 242 -16.93 8.75 -12.92
CA PHE A 242 -15.61 8.44 -12.41
C PHE A 242 -14.87 7.43 -13.30
N TRP A 243 -15.52 6.31 -13.64
CA TRP A 243 -14.88 5.25 -14.42
C TRP A 243 -14.72 5.54 -15.91
N LYS A 244 -15.43 6.51 -16.46
CA LYS A 244 -15.15 7.02 -17.82
C LYS A 244 -13.80 7.72 -17.92
N GLN A 245 -13.34 8.31 -16.81
CA GLN A 245 -12.12 9.11 -16.75
C GLN A 245 -10.93 8.39 -16.11
N ASN A 246 -11.16 7.26 -15.44
CA ASN A 246 -10.17 6.60 -14.62
C ASN A 246 -10.17 5.09 -14.86
N ASN A 247 -9.07 4.56 -15.42
CA ASN A 247 -8.86 3.13 -15.63
C ASN A 247 -7.71 2.56 -14.76
N ASP A 248 -7.12 3.42 -13.91
CA ASP A 248 -5.97 3.08 -13.06
C ASP A 248 -6.39 2.42 -11.75
N LYS A 249 -5.39 2.22 -10.90
CA LYS A 249 -5.59 1.72 -9.53
C LYS A 249 -6.31 2.76 -8.69
N VAL A 250 -7.35 2.30 -7.99
CA VAL A 250 -8.26 3.15 -7.23
C VAL A 250 -8.43 2.64 -5.81
N VAL A 251 -8.42 3.55 -4.84
CA VAL A 251 -8.93 3.32 -3.48
C VAL A 251 -10.15 4.21 -3.24
N ALA A 252 -11.25 3.62 -2.79
CA ALA A 252 -12.48 4.34 -2.45
C ALA A 252 -12.76 4.28 -0.94
N ASP A 253 -13.51 5.25 -0.40
CA ASP A 253 -14.00 5.22 0.98
C ASP A 253 -15.46 4.76 1.10
N PHE A 254 -15.96 4.16 0.02
CA PHE A 254 -17.28 3.52 -0.04
C PHE A 254 -17.33 2.52 -1.20
N CYS A 255 -18.31 1.64 -1.18
CA CYS A 255 -18.75 0.89 -2.34
C CYS A 255 -20.28 0.92 -2.49
N PHE A 256 -20.77 0.54 -3.65
CA PHE A 256 -22.20 0.64 -3.99
C PHE A 256 -23.09 -0.21 -3.06
N PHE A 257 -22.57 -1.33 -2.55
CA PHE A 257 -23.28 -2.20 -1.59
C PHE A 257 -23.69 -1.51 -0.31
N LYS A 258 -23.02 -0.41 0.06
CA LYS A 258 -23.41 0.43 1.18
C LYS A 258 -24.88 0.86 1.11
N CYS A 259 -25.42 1.08 -0.10
CA CYS A 259 -26.84 1.40 -0.31
C CYS A 259 -27.76 0.37 0.35
N LEU A 260 -27.48 -0.93 0.20
CA LEU A 260 -28.28 -1.98 0.82
C LEU A 260 -28.15 -2.03 2.34
N VAL A 261 -26.94 -1.76 2.87
CA VAL A 261 -26.72 -1.73 4.33
C VAL A 261 -27.63 -0.70 4.99
N PHE A 262 -27.66 0.51 4.43
CA PHE A 262 -28.44 1.62 4.98
C PHE A 262 -29.92 1.45 4.69
N ALA A 263 -30.31 1.14 3.46
CA ALA A 263 -31.69 0.94 3.09
C ALA A 263 -32.39 -0.15 3.94
N LYS A 264 -31.69 -1.27 4.22
CA LYS A 264 -32.26 -2.34 5.06
C LYS A 264 -32.53 -1.90 6.50
N GLN A 265 -31.78 -0.93 7.02
CA GLN A 265 -31.98 -0.39 8.37
C GLN A 265 -33.01 0.73 8.42
N ASN A 266 -33.16 1.48 7.32
CA ASN A 266 -33.88 2.74 7.30
C ASN A 266 -35.27 2.63 6.65
N LEU A 267 -35.46 1.70 5.69
CA LEU A 267 -36.70 1.57 4.93
C LEU A 267 -37.67 0.55 5.54
N LYS A 268 -38.95 0.79 5.36
CA LYS A 268 -40.01 -0.21 5.61
C LYS A 268 -39.93 -1.33 4.57
N ASN A 269 -40.47 -2.51 4.88
CA ASN A 269 -40.33 -3.69 4.02
C ASN A 269 -40.73 -3.44 2.55
N ASN A 270 -41.87 -2.80 2.31
CA ASN A 270 -42.37 -2.55 0.93
C ASN A 270 -41.48 -1.58 0.17
N ASP A 271 -41.01 -0.51 0.84
CA ASP A 271 -40.08 0.50 0.26
C ASP A 271 -38.73 -0.16 -0.01
N TYR A 272 -38.25 -1.03 0.89
CA TYR A 272 -36.99 -1.74 0.74
C TYR A 272 -37.04 -2.70 -0.47
N GLU A 273 -38.13 -3.43 -0.69
CA GLU A 273 -38.23 -4.34 -1.83
C GLU A 273 -38.23 -3.58 -3.18
N THR A 274 -38.88 -2.41 -3.22
CA THR A 274 -38.85 -1.54 -4.41
C THR A 274 -37.44 -0.96 -4.62
N PHE A 275 -36.83 -0.47 -3.56
CA PHE A 275 -35.45 0.04 -3.57
C PHE A 275 -34.46 -1.04 -4.04
N LYS A 276 -34.61 -2.28 -3.54
CA LYS A 276 -33.73 -3.38 -3.89
C LYS A 276 -33.82 -3.74 -5.39
N LYS A 277 -34.99 -3.70 -6.01
CA LYS A 277 -35.13 -3.90 -7.46
C LYS A 277 -34.35 -2.86 -8.26
N ASP A 278 -34.43 -1.59 -7.86
CA ASP A 278 -33.68 -0.51 -8.53
C ASP A 278 -32.16 -0.64 -8.27
N PHE A 279 -31.78 -1.05 -7.07
CA PHE A 279 -30.39 -1.36 -6.75
C PHE A 279 -29.85 -2.48 -7.63
N ASP A 280 -30.56 -3.61 -7.72
CA ASP A 280 -30.14 -4.77 -8.51
C ASP A 280 -29.96 -4.39 -10.00
N TYR A 281 -30.91 -3.61 -10.58
CA TYR A 281 -30.79 -3.10 -11.94
C TYR A 281 -29.57 -2.21 -12.18
N LYS A 282 -29.18 -1.40 -11.18
CA LYS A 282 -28.02 -0.51 -11.26
C LYS A 282 -26.71 -1.25 -11.01
N MET A 283 -26.75 -2.26 -10.15
CA MET A 283 -25.59 -3.06 -9.76
C MET A 283 -24.90 -3.73 -10.95
N ASP A 284 -25.66 -4.23 -11.93
CA ASP A 284 -25.11 -4.85 -13.14
C ASP A 284 -24.36 -3.87 -14.06
N LYS A 285 -24.42 -2.58 -13.78
CA LYS A 285 -23.89 -1.50 -14.64
C LYS A 285 -22.75 -0.72 -14.02
N ILE A 286 -22.33 -1.05 -12.83
CA ILE A 286 -21.28 -0.37 -12.09
C ILE A 286 -20.02 -1.23 -12.00
N LYS A 287 -18.89 -0.58 -11.70
CA LYS A 287 -17.65 -1.29 -11.45
C LYS A 287 -17.60 -1.76 -10.00
N ILE A 288 -17.42 -3.07 -9.81
CA ILE A 288 -17.36 -3.71 -8.49
C ILE A 288 -15.92 -3.64 -7.97
N PRO A 289 -15.70 -3.32 -6.67
CA PRO A 289 -14.39 -3.43 -6.07
C PRO A 289 -13.82 -4.86 -6.18
N SER A 290 -12.55 -4.97 -6.53
CA SER A 290 -11.83 -6.25 -6.53
C SER A 290 -11.43 -6.69 -5.12
N LEU A 291 -11.46 -5.77 -4.14
CA LEU A 291 -11.27 -6.05 -2.71
C LEU A 291 -12.06 -5.07 -1.88
N VAL A 292 -12.76 -5.58 -0.86
CA VAL A 292 -13.44 -4.76 0.16
C VAL A 292 -12.75 -4.97 1.50
N ILE A 293 -12.28 -3.88 2.12
CA ILE A 293 -11.67 -3.88 3.45
C ILE A 293 -12.69 -3.34 4.44
N LEU A 294 -13.19 -4.19 5.33
CA LEU A 294 -14.11 -3.76 6.41
C LEU A 294 -13.32 -3.25 7.61
N LEU A 295 -13.42 -1.95 7.89
CA LEU A 295 -12.91 -1.36 9.12
C LEU A 295 -13.89 -1.54 10.25
N THR A 296 -13.40 -2.02 11.38
CA THR A 296 -14.16 -2.13 12.62
C THR A 296 -13.51 -1.29 13.72
N LYS A 297 -14.33 -0.81 14.64
CA LYS A 297 -13.87 -0.07 15.82
C LYS A 297 -14.86 -0.30 16.95
N ASN A 298 -14.38 -0.33 18.20
CA ASN A 298 -15.31 -0.41 19.32
C ASN A 298 -16.24 0.81 19.37
N PHE A 299 -17.46 0.61 19.86
CA PHE A 299 -18.50 1.64 19.81
C PHE A 299 -18.19 2.89 20.61
N ARG A 300 -17.44 2.78 21.70
CA ARG A 300 -17.01 3.91 22.52
C ARG A 300 -16.11 4.87 21.72
N ASP A 301 -15.17 4.30 20.97
CA ASP A 301 -14.27 5.08 20.11
C ASP A 301 -14.99 5.66 18.89
N LEU A 302 -16.01 4.94 18.35
CA LEU A 302 -16.86 5.48 17.29
C LEU A 302 -17.62 6.74 17.74
N GLU A 303 -18.27 6.67 18.90
CA GLU A 303 -18.98 7.84 19.46
C GLU A 303 -18.03 9.02 19.70
N GLN A 304 -16.83 8.77 20.24
CA GLN A 304 -15.84 9.83 20.45
C GLN A 304 -15.40 10.46 19.12
N GLN A 305 -15.18 9.64 18.09
CA GLN A 305 -14.79 10.15 16.77
C GLN A 305 -15.90 10.93 16.07
N ILE A 306 -17.14 10.48 16.16
CA ILE A 306 -18.31 11.19 15.62
C ILE A 306 -18.43 12.55 16.30
N LYS A 307 -18.34 12.61 17.64
CA LYS A 307 -18.35 13.86 18.41
C LYS A 307 -17.18 14.78 18.03
N LYS A 308 -15.97 14.24 17.90
CA LYS A 308 -14.77 15.03 17.50
C LYS A 308 -14.86 15.60 16.10
N ARG A 309 -15.52 14.89 15.16
CA ARG A 309 -15.71 15.32 13.77
C ARG A 309 -16.73 16.46 13.66
N ASP A 310 -17.63 16.57 14.64
CA ASP A 310 -18.60 17.64 14.87
C ASP A 310 -19.47 18.04 13.65
N ARG A 311 -19.93 17.05 12.90
CA ARG A 311 -20.94 17.28 11.86
C ARG A 311 -22.30 17.47 12.52
N SER A 312 -22.97 18.58 12.22
CA SER A 312 -24.25 18.97 12.86
C SER A 312 -25.30 17.85 12.84
N PHE A 313 -25.47 17.21 11.69
CA PHE A 313 -26.47 16.15 11.48
C PHE A 313 -26.07 14.78 12.08
N GLU A 314 -24.80 14.57 12.46
CA GLU A 314 -24.34 13.31 13.08
C GLU A 314 -24.42 13.33 14.62
N ARG A 315 -24.67 14.49 15.25
CA ARG A 315 -24.67 14.62 16.72
C ARG A 315 -25.71 13.76 17.42
N GLU A 316 -26.84 13.47 16.75
CA GLU A 316 -27.96 12.71 17.29
C GLU A 316 -27.92 11.22 16.94
N ILE A 317 -26.84 10.72 16.32
CA ILE A 317 -26.72 9.31 15.97
C ILE A 317 -26.69 8.46 17.23
N LYS A 318 -27.70 7.61 17.38
CA LYS A 318 -27.82 6.70 18.52
C LYS A 318 -26.88 5.48 18.37
N LEU A 319 -26.31 5.05 19.47
CA LEU A 319 -25.44 3.84 19.50
C LEU A 319 -26.16 2.58 18.96
N THR A 320 -27.45 2.47 19.21
CA THR A 320 -28.28 1.37 18.68
C THR A 320 -28.30 1.34 17.15
N TYR A 321 -28.29 2.50 16.50
CA TYR A 321 -28.22 2.60 15.05
C TYR A 321 -26.85 2.16 14.53
N LEU A 322 -25.75 2.58 15.13
CA LEU A 322 -24.40 2.13 14.78
C LEU A 322 -24.25 0.62 14.91
N LYS A 323 -24.82 0.00 15.97
CA LYS A 323 -24.84 -1.45 16.15
C LYS A 323 -25.61 -2.17 15.05
N LYS A 324 -26.73 -1.61 14.60
CA LYS A 324 -27.52 -2.17 13.48
C LYS A 324 -26.76 -2.08 12.16
N LEU A 325 -26.10 -0.95 11.87
CA LEU A 325 -25.29 -0.79 10.67
C LEU A 325 -24.13 -1.78 10.63
N GLU A 326 -23.42 -1.99 11.74
CA GLU A 326 -22.33 -2.96 11.79
C GLU A 326 -22.77 -4.39 11.49
N LYS A 327 -23.91 -4.81 12.07
CA LYS A 327 -24.53 -6.09 11.71
C LYS A 327 -24.89 -6.16 10.23
N GLY A 328 -25.41 -5.07 9.66
CA GLY A 328 -25.72 -4.97 8.24
C GLY A 328 -24.47 -5.16 7.35
N TYR A 329 -23.37 -4.52 7.67
CA TYR A 329 -22.09 -4.71 6.97
C TYR A 329 -21.61 -6.17 7.02
N HIS A 330 -21.62 -6.80 8.19
CA HIS A 330 -21.21 -8.20 8.33
C HIS A 330 -22.11 -9.16 7.54
N LEU A 331 -23.44 -8.92 7.50
CA LEU A 331 -24.36 -9.74 6.73
C LEU A 331 -24.13 -9.61 5.22
N ILE A 332 -23.93 -8.38 4.73
CA ILE A 332 -23.71 -8.16 3.31
C ILE A 332 -22.38 -8.78 2.88
N ILE A 333 -21.28 -8.53 3.60
CA ILE A 333 -19.97 -9.11 3.27
C ILE A 333 -20.00 -10.64 3.27
N LYS A 334 -20.79 -11.27 4.17
CA LYS A 334 -20.92 -12.73 4.21
C LYS A 334 -21.73 -13.29 3.03
N ASN A 335 -22.67 -12.53 2.48
CA ASN A 335 -23.62 -12.99 1.47
C ASN A 335 -23.24 -12.59 0.04
N PHE A 336 -22.28 -11.72 -0.14
CA PHE A 336 -21.73 -11.39 -1.45
C PHE A 336 -20.39 -12.11 -1.63
N ASP A 337 -20.26 -12.84 -2.74
CA ASP A 337 -18.97 -13.39 -3.20
C ASP A 337 -18.06 -12.24 -3.64
N PHE A 338 -17.50 -11.52 -2.66
CA PHE A 338 -16.36 -10.69 -2.92
C PHE A 338 -15.13 -11.59 -3.06
N PRO A 339 -14.30 -11.37 -4.09
CA PRO A 339 -13.05 -12.09 -4.23
C PRO A 339 -12.10 -11.82 -3.05
#